data_d1046fc0f07265ad41a2e8fc122dc68d
#
_entry.id   d1046fc0f07265ad41a2e8fc122dc68d
#
_cell.length_a   1.000
_cell.length_b   1.000
_cell.length_c   1.000
_cell.angle_alpha   90.00
_cell.angle_beta   90.00
_cell.angle_gamma   90.00
#
_symmetry.space_group_name_H-M   'P 1'
#
loop_
_entity.id
_entity.type
_entity.pdbx_description
1 polymer ?
#
loop_
_entity_poly.entity_id
_entity_poly.type
_entity_poly.pdbx_seq_one_letter_code
_entity_poly.pdbx_strand_id
1 'polypeptide(L)'
;MQHWKLYEIETPDGSRSPAVLHSQDGESRVVLIALEPGQELSEHQVKEAALLLVVAGRARVEAGDESVDAVAGELFRFDPDERHSIASEGGVRLLLTLAPWPGEGHYRGARAEVSAS
;
A
#
# COMPACT_ATOMS: atom_id res chain seq x y z
N MET A 1 21.33 1.45 -11.76
CA MET A 1 19.94 1.86 -11.95
C MET A 1 19.03 0.65 -11.82
N GLN A 2 17.93 0.80 -11.12
CA GLN A 2 16.90 -0.25 -11.04
C GLN A 2 15.72 0.20 -11.88
N HIS A 3 15.04 -0.76 -12.49
CA HIS A 3 13.96 -0.44 -13.42
C HIS A 3 12.88 -1.51 -13.33
N TRP A 4 11.65 -1.11 -13.10
CA TRP A 4 10.54 -2.05 -13.00
C TRP A 4 9.45 -1.71 -14.01
N LYS A 5 8.86 -2.75 -14.60
CA LYS A 5 7.69 -2.59 -15.45
C LYS A 5 6.51 -3.05 -14.62
N LEU A 6 5.78 -2.11 -14.09
CA LEU A 6 4.76 -2.40 -13.06
C LEU A 6 3.63 -3.31 -13.52
N TYR A 7 3.33 -3.31 -14.81
CA TYR A 7 2.29 -4.20 -15.31
C TYR A 7 2.76 -5.65 -15.45
N GLU A 8 4.07 -5.85 -15.44
CA GLU A 8 4.62 -7.20 -15.66
C GLU A 8 5.08 -7.90 -14.38
N ILE A 9 4.98 -7.21 -13.26
CA ILE A 9 5.41 -7.80 -11.99
C ILE A 9 4.34 -8.74 -11.49
N GLU A 10 4.74 -9.96 -11.14
CA GLU A 10 3.81 -10.93 -10.59
C GLU A 10 3.64 -10.68 -9.11
N THR A 11 2.41 -10.77 -8.64
CA THR A 11 2.11 -10.68 -7.22
C THR A 11 1.66 -12.06 -6.76
N PRO A 12 1.80 -12.37 -5.47
CA PRO A 12 1.36 -13.67 -4.98
C PRO A 12 -0.11 -13.92 -5.31
N ASP A 13 -0.40 -15.09 -5.87
CA ASP A 13 -1.75 -15.42 -6.30
C ASP A 13 -2.76 -15.44 -5.18
N GLY A 14 -3.92 -14.85 -5.46
CA GLY A 14 -5.04 -14.89 -4.52
C GLY A 14 -4.73 -14.24 -3.18
N SER A 15 -3.68 -13.47 -3.10
CA SER A 15 -3.22 -12.93 -1.85
C SER A 15 -3.14 -11.42 -1.94
N ARG A 16 -3.37 -10.76 -0.80
CA ARG A 16 -3.18 -9.32 -0.71
C ARG A 16 -1.75 -8.98 -0.31
N SER A 17 -0.88 -9.98 -0.26
CA SER A 17 0.51 -9.77 0.10
C SER A 17 1.21 -8.93 -0.96
N PRO A 18 1.96 -7.93 -0.56
CA PRO A 18 2.63 -7.07 -1.54
C PRO A 18 3.86 -7.73 -2.13
N ALA A 19 4.16 -7.34 -3.36
CA ALA A 19 5.45 -7.67 -3.96
C ALA A 19 6.38 -6.52 -3.58
N VAL A 20 7.41 -6.80 -2.80
CA VAL A 20 8.34 -5.76 -2.33
C VAL A 20 9.32 -5.44 -3.44
N LEU A 21 9.28 -4.22 -3.94
CA LEU A 21 10.18 -3.78 -5.01
C LEU A 21 11.47 -3.20 -4.45
N HIS A 22 11.36 -2.48 -3.34
CA HIS A 22 12.51 -1.85 -2.72
C HIS A 22 12.20 -1.68 -1.25
N SER A 23 13.18 -1.88 -0.40
CA SER A 23 13.02 -1.64 1.03
C SER A 23 14.39 -1.38 1.63
N GLN A 24 14.58 -0.19 2.16
CA GLN A 24 15.85 0.18 2.77
C GLN A 24 15.60 1.04 4.00
N ASP A 25 16.12 0.60 5.14
CA ASP A 25 15.98 1.34 6.38
C ASP A 25 16.63 2.72 6.25
N GLY A 26 15.92 3.70 6.79
CA GLY A 26 16.39 5.08 6.70
C GLY A 26 16.00 5.76 5.41
N GLU A 27 15.34 5.06 4.52
CA GLU A 27 14.98 5.59 3.21
C GLU A 27 13.51 5.39 2.90
N SER A 28 13.18 4.26 2.26
CA SER A 28 11.79 4.04 1.86
C SER A 28 11.50 2.56 1.66
N ARG A 29 10.22 2.25 1.61
CA ARG A 29 9.75 0.93 1.22
C ARG A 29 8.73 1.12 0.10
N VAL A 30 8.91 0.40 -1.00
CA VAL A 30 8.03 0.49 -2.17
C VAL A 30 7.49 -0.90 -2.46
N VAL A 31 6.19 -1.03 -2.49
CA VAL A 31 5.54 -2.32 -2.73
C VAL A 31 4.46 -2.20 -3.78
N LEU A 32 4.23 -3.29 -4.49
CA LEU A 32 3.15 -3.39 -5.46
C LEU A 32 2.10 -4.32 -4.88
N ILE A 33 0.86 -3.87 -4.84
CA ILE A 33 -0.25 -4.63 -4.30
C ILE A 33 -1.26 -4.87 -5.41
N ALA A 34 -1.73 -6.09 -5.57
CA ALA A 34 -2.79 -6.38 -6.50
C ALA A 34 -3.99 -6.92 -5.70
N LEU A 35 -5.13 -6.28 -5.85
CA LEU A 35 -6.37 -6.76 -5.29
C LEU A 35 -7.15 -7.42 -6.42
N GLU A 36 -7.57 -8.66 -6.17
CA GLU A 36 -8.40 -9.36 -7.12
C GLU A 36 -9.82 -8.82 -7.01
N PRO A 37 -10.68 -9.06 -8.01
CA PRO A 37 -12.06 -8.57 -7.94
C PRO A 37 -12.72 -8.96 -6.62
N GLY A 38 -13.30 -7.98 -5.95
CA GLY A 38 -13.99 -8.21 -4.69
C GLY A 38 -13.13 -8.15 -3.44
N GLN A 39 -11.82 -8.04 -3.60
CA GLN A 39 -10.94 -7.97 -2.44
C GLN A 39 -10.82 -6.56 -1.90
N GLU A 40 -10.40 -6.45 -0.66
CA GLU A 40 -10.20 -5.15 -0.03
C GLU A 40 -9.07 -5.19 0.99
N LEU A 41 -8.49 -4.03 1.23
CA LEU A 41 -7.64 -3.79 2.37
C LEU A 41 -8.49 -3.05 3.37
N SER A 42 -8.89 -3.72 4.44
CA SER A 42 -9.76 -3.14 5.46
C SER A 42 -9.08 -1.96 6.12
N GLU A 43 -9.85 -1.16 6.82
CA GLU A 43 -9.33 0.02 7.47
C GLU A 43 -8.05 -0.30 8.25
N HIS A 44 -7.01 0.44 7.97
CA HIS A 44 -5.70 0.26 8.59
C HIS A 44 -4.94 1.58 8.59
N GLN A 45 -3.79 1.60 9.23
CA GLN A 45 -2.93 2.78 9.27
C GLN A 45 -1.49 2.32 9.34
N VAL A 46 -0.59 3.20 8.90
CA VAL A 46 0.84 2.92 8.98
C VAL A 46 1.55 4.08 9.66
N LYS A 47 2.75 3.83 10.16
CA LYS A 47 3.51 4.85 10.88
C LYS A 47 4.25 5.81 9.95
N GLU A 48 4.36 5.46 8.69
CA GLU A 48 5.04 6.27 7.69
C GLU A 48 4.04 7.15 6.94
N ALA A 49 4.51 8.19 6.28
CA ALA A 49 3.69 8.85 5.29
C ALA A 49 3.59 7.89 4.10
N ALA A 50 2.43 7.79 3.51
CA ALA A 50 2.18 6.84 2.43
C ALA A 50 1.74 7.56 1.17
N LEU A 51 2.33 7.17 0.03
CA LEU A 51 1.87 7.61 -1.28
C LEU A 51 1.31 6.39 -1.98
N LEU A 52 0.09 6.47 -2.44
CA LEU A 52 -0.59 5.37 -3.10
C LEU A 52 -0.95 5.77 -4.51
N LEU A 53 -0.39 5.07 -5.49
CA LEU A 53 -0.69 5.32 -6.90
C LEU A 53 -1.54 4.19 -7.45
N VAL A 54 -2.66 4.52 -8.09
CA VAL A 54 -3.45 3.52 -8.79
C VAL A 54 -2.77 3.30 -10.13
N VAL A 55 -2.22 2.11 -10.34
CA VAL A 55 -1.47 1.77 -11.54
C VAL A 55 -2.38 1.25 -12.63
N ALA A 56 -3.34 0.42 -12.28
CA ALA A 56 -4.29 -0.15 -13.24
C ALA A 56 -5.56 -0.53 -12.51
N GLY A 57 -6.67 -0.49 -13.18
CA GLY A 57 -7.96 -0.87 -12.61
C GLY A 57 -8.66 0.27 -11.91
N ARG A 58 -9.54 -0.07 -11.00
CA ARG A 58 -10.37 0.90 -10.29
C ARG A 58 -10.53 0.47 -8.84
N ALA A 59 -10.51 1.42 -7.93
CA ALA A 59 -10.69 1.13 -6.51
C ALA A 59 -11.43 2.27 -5.82
N ARG A 60 -12.11 1.93 -4.74
CA ARG A 60 -12.69 2.93 -3.85
C ARG A 60 -11.71 3.12 -2.70
N VAL A 61 -11.26 4.35 -2.53
CA VAL A 61 -10.31 4.71 -1.48
C VAL A 61 -11.06 5.57 -0.47
N GLU A 62 -11.04 5.17 0.79
CA GLU A 62 -11.72 5.89 1.85
C GLU A 62 -10.77 6.27 2.97
N ALA A 63 -10.91 7.49 3.46
CA ALA A 63 -10.14 7.97 4.59
C ALA A 63 -10.99 8.99 5.35
N GLY A 64 -11.33 8.69 6.59
CA GLY A 64 -12.21 9.55 7.37
C GLY A 64 -13.58 9.65 6.68
N ASP A 65 -14.02 10.87 6.40
CA ASP A 65 -15.31 11.09 5.77
C ASP A 65 -15.19 11.17 4.25
N GLU A 66 -13.98 11.06 3.73
CA GLU A 66 -13.76 11.15 2.29
C GLU A 66 -13.80 9.79 1.62
N SER A 67 -14.36 9.74 0.42
CA SER A 67 -14.41 8.53 -0.37
C SER A 67 -14.21 8.92 -1.83
N VAL A 68 -13.31 8.24 -2.50
CA VAL A 68 -12.98 8.52 -3.90
C VAL A 68 -13.03 7.24 -4.71
N ASP A 69 -13.72 7.28 -5.85
CA ASP A 69 -13.66 6.18 -6.81
C ASP A 69 -12.48 6.52 -7.71
N ALA A 70 -11.39 5.79 -7.55
CA ALA A 70 -10.14 6.10 -8.21
C ALA A 70 -9.86 5.18 -9.39
N VAL A 71 -9.26 5.74 -10.42
CA VAL A 71 -8.84 4.99 -11.60
C VAL A 71 -7.35 5.16 -11.80
N ALA A 72 -6.79 4.41 -12.75
CA ALA A 72 -5.36 4.46 -13.03
C ALA A 72 -4.87 5.89 -13.22
N GLY A 73 -3.75 6.20 -12.63
CA GLY A 73 -3.13 7.52 -12.70
C GLY A 73 -3.42 8.43 -11.51
N GLU A 74 -4.31 8.03 -10.61
CA GLU A 74 -4.61 8.87 -9.45
C GLU A 74 -3.67 8.54 -8.29
N LEU A 75 -3.22 9.57 -7.62
CA LEU A 75 -2.25 9.47 -6.54
C LEU A 75 -2.87 10.00 -5.24
N PHE A 76 -2.67 9.27 -4.17
CA PHE A 76 -3.16 9.65 -2.85
C PHE A 76 -1.99 9.77 -1.89
N ARG A 77 -2.13 10.64 -0.90
CA ARG A 77 -1.16 10.71 0.18
C ARG A 77 -1.90 10.58 1.49
N PHE A 78 -1.43 9.67 2.35
CA PHE A 78 -1.96 9.52 3.71
C PHE A 78 -0.89 9.96 4.70
N ASP A 79 -1.30 10.72 5.71
CA ASP A 79 -0.40 11.13 6.77
C ASP A 79 -0.06 9.92 7.65
N PRO A 80 1.03 9.98 8.40
CA PRO A 80 1.31 8.93 9.38
C PRO A 80 0.10 8.72 10.28
N ASP A 81 -0.24 7.47 10.53
CA ASP A 81 -1.37 7.06 11.36
C ASP A 81 -2.76 7.42 10.84
N GLU A 82 -2.87 7.93 9.63
CA GLU A 82 -4.17 8.22 9.04
C GLU A 82 -4.85 6.92 8.62
N ARG A 83 -6.04 6.66 9.15
CA ARG A 83 -6.76 5.45 8.82
C ARG A 83 -7.36 5.53 7.42
N HIS A 84 -7.23 4.47 6.67
CA HIS A 84 -7.76 4.41 5.31
C HIS A 84 -8.09 2.97 4.92
N SER A 85 -8.90 2.82 3.90
CA SER A 85 -9.26 1.50 3.36
C SER A 85 -9.35 1.58 1.85
N ILE A 86 -9.17 0.45 1.19
CA ILE A 86 -9.20 0.37 -0.27
C ILE A 86 -9.97 -0.88 -0.65
N ALA A 87 -10.94 -0.75 -1.54
CA ALA A 87 -11.72 -1.88 -2.01
C ALA A 87 -11.82 -1.84 -3.52
N SER A 88 -11.84 -2.99 -4.17
CA SER A 88 -11.97 -3.05 -5.62
C SER A 88 -12.95 -4.12 -6.04
N GLU A 89 -13.95 -3.74 -6.83
CA GLU A 89 -14.91 -4.70 -7.33
C GLU A 89 -14.38 -5.45 -8.54
N GLY A 90 -13.65 -4.78 -9.39
CA GLY A 90 -13.14 -5.37 -10.63
C GLY A 90 -11.66 -5.68 -10.64
N GLY A 91 -10.97 -5.42 -9.56
CA GLY A 91 -9.54 -5.63 -9.47
C GLY A 91 -8.76 -4.32 -9.65
N VAL A 92 -7.64 -4.20 -8.96
CA VAL A 92 -6.82 -2.99 -9.02
C VAL A 92 -5.36 -3.35 -8.73
N ARG A 93 -4.46 -2.60 -9.33
CA ARG A 93 -3.03 -2.72 -9.07
C ARG A 93 -2.57 -1.38 -8.52
N LEU A 94 -1.91 -1.45 -7.36
CA LEU A 94 -1.54 -0.27 -6.58
C LEU A 94 -0.04 -0.26 -6.29
N LEU A 95 0.57 0.93 -6.36
CA LEU A 95 1.95 1.10 -5.93
C LEU A 95 1.95 1.92 -4.67
N LEU A 96 2.52 1.37 -3.60
CA LEU A 96 2.55 2.05 -2.30
C LEU A 96 3.98 2.36 -1.93
N THR A 97 4.24 3.63 -1.58
CA THR A 97 5.55 4.06 -1.11
C THR A 97 5.41 4.57 0.31
N LEU A 98 6.22 4.02 1.21
CA LEU A 98 6.25 4.42 2.62
C LEU A 98 7.59 5.09 2.90
N ALA A 99 7.56 6.30 3.44
CA ALA A 99 8.78 7.05 3.73
C ALA A 99 8.55 8.05 4.86
N PRO A 100 9.54 8.24 5.75
CA PRO A 100 10.76 7.46 5.86
C PRO A 100 10.44 6.05 6.36
N TRP A 101 11.24 5.07 5.98
CA TRP A 101 11.00 3.68 6.36
C TRP A 101 12.13 3.17 7.24
N PRO A 102 11.85 2.51 8.36
CA PRO A 102 10.52 2.47 8.98
C PRO A 102 10.24 3.79 9.69
N GLY A 103 8.95 4.14 9.80
CA GLY A 103 8.57 5.33 10.51
C GLY A 103 8.76 5.17 12.01
N GLU A 104 8.82 6.28 12.71
CA GLU A 104 8.99 6.25 14.14
C GLU A 104 7.85 5.48 14.78
N GLY A 105 8.19 4.52 15.60
CA GLY A 105 7.20 3.70 16.28
C GLY A 105 6.74 2.48 15.50
N HIS A 106 7.15 2.35 14.25
CA HIS A 106 6.71 1.22 13.42
C HIS A 106 7.05 -0.13 14.06
N TYR A 107 8.33 -0.32 14.38
CA TYR A 107 8.76 -1.57 14.97
C TYR A 107 8.45 -1.67 16.46
N ARG A 108 8.09 -0.56 17.08
CA ARG A 108 7.77 -0.59 18.48
C ARG A 108 6.53 -1.45 18.71
N GLY A 109 5.51 -1.31 17.88
CA GLY A 109 4.35 -2.16 17.97
C GLY A 109 4.67 -3.59 17.63
N ALA A 110 5.49 -3.80 16.60
CA ALA A 110 5.88 -5.14 16.21
C ALA A 110 6.71 -5.79 17.29
N ARG A 111 7.53 -5.02 18.01
CA ARG A 111 8.35 -5.59 19.06
C ARG A 111 7.53 -6.04 20.25
N ALA A 112 6.43 -5.39 20.49
CA ALA A 112 5.57 -5.81 21.56
C ALA A 112 5.06 -7.21 21.28
N GLU A 113 4.99 -7.57 20.01
CA GLU A 113 4.57 -8.88 19.61
C GLU A 113 5.76 -9.74 19.33
N VAL A 114 6.89 -9.14 19.52
CA VAL A 114 8.08 -9.80 19.41
C VAL A 114 8.48 -10.49 18.34
N SER A 115 8.10 -11.35 18.28
CA SER A 115 8.61 -12.20 17.42
C SER A 115 8.08 -11.98 16.11
N ALA A 116 7.22 -11.14 15.98
CA ALA A 116 6.53 -10.94 14.76
C ALA A 116 7.37 -10.40 13.65
N SER A 117 8.49 -9.94 13.91
CA SER A 117 9.23 -9.32 12.79
C SER A 117 10.26 -10.23 12.18
#